data_38e05a257737d8abe69a9aac8d6e5877
#
_entry.id   38e05a257737d8abe69a9aac8d6e5877
#
_cell.length_a   1.000
_cell.length_b   1.000
_cell.length_c   1.000
_cell.angle_alpha   90.00
_cell.angle_beta   90.00
_cell.angle_gamma   90.00
#
_symmetry.space_group_name_H-M   'P 1'
#
loop_
_entity.id
_entity.type
_entity.pdbx_description
1 polymer ?
#
loop_
_entity_poly.entity_id
_entity_poly.type
_entity_poly.pdbx_seq_one_letter_code
_entity_poly.pdbx_strand_id
1 'polypeptide(L)'
;PQFCTVYDAQVQFEEIAEVLTEGMREPNFKIIIFFVTARLTGLHAELFKAMGFPVVEIHSRKSQSARTKASKEFRDHHNRVLFTSDVSARGMDYPDVSMVVQVGLPDTKAQYVHRLGRTARAGKTGIGVLMLAQYESFFLTKECRDQPMKQRPQVTQQSSPWTMKTQAALRSLPSKTITTAYQAWLGFYNGKQKKLGWNARELVRQANLFATNNCMMAEPPALMAKTVGKVSGGWLVG
;
A
#
# COMPACT_ATOMS: atom_id res chain seq x y z
N PRO A 1 -17.43 -5.09 -9.75
CA PRO A 1 -16.74 -6.35 -9.42
C PRO A 1 -15.64 -6.12 -8.36
N GLN A 2 -15.39 -7.16 -7.56
CA GLN A 2 -14.34 -7.18 -6.55
C GLN A 2 -13.32 -8.27 -6.89
N PHE A 3 -12.06 -7.94 -6.73
CA PHE A 3 -10.94 -8.84 -6.98
C PHE A 3 -10.00 -8.87 -5.76
N CYS A 4 -9.27 -9.95 -5.61
CA CYS A 4 -8.16 -10.03 -4.68
C CYS A 4 -6.93 -10.62 -5.38
N THR A 5 -5.76 -10.20 -4.94
CA THR A 5 -4.49 -10.86 -5.26
C THR A 5 -3.74 -11.12 -3.96
N VAL A 6 -3.23 -12.34 -3.83
CA VAL A 6 -2.32 -12.72 -2.75
C VAL A 6 -0.96 -12.93 -3.39
N TYR A 7 0.02 -12.09 -3.06
CA TYR A 7 1.31 -12.03 -3.74
C TYR A 7 2.47 -12.35 -2.79
N ASP A 8 3.60 -12.76 -3.36
CA ASP A 8 4.85 -12.79 -2.64
C ASP A 8 5.26 -11.36 -2.28
N ALA A 9 5.54 -11.12 -0.99
CA ALA A 9 5.86 -9.77 -0.52
C ALA A 9 6.99 -9.11 -1.32
N GLN A 10 7.91 -9.88 -1.91
CA GLN A 10 9.05 -9.37 -2.68
C GLN A 10 8.67 -8.71 -4.01
N VAL A 11 7.49 -9.03 -4.58
CA VAL A 11 7.03 -8.46 -5.86
C VAL A 11 5.93 -7.41 -5.68
N GLN A 12 5.79 -6.86 -4.48
CA GLN A 12 4.72 -5.92 -4.16
C GLN A 12 4.63 -4.72 -5.12
N PHE A 13 5.76 -4.13 -5.46
CA PHE A 13 5.77 -2.93 -6.31
C PHE A 13 5.38 -3.25 -7.74
N GLU A 14 5.82 -4.38 -8.25
CA GLU A 14 5.48 -4.88 -9.58
C GLU A 14 4.00 -5.24 -9.67
N GLU A 15 3.46 -5.92 -8.65
CA GLU A 15 2.02 -6.23 -8.56
C GLU A 15 1.16 -4.97 -8.54
N ILE A 16 1.56 -3.95 -7.79
CA ILE A 16 0.85 -2.67 -7.79
C ILE A 16 0.93 -2.02 -9.17
N ALA A 17 2.10 -2.03 -9.82
CA ALA A 17 2.27 -1.43 -11.14
C ALA A 17 1.39 -2.11 -12.20
N GLU A 18 1.27 -3.44 -12.18
CA GLU A 18 0.39 -4.19 -13.08
C GLU A 18 -1.09 -3.81 -12.85
N VAL A 19 -1.55 -3.83 -11.61
CA VAL A 19 -2.93 -3.47 -11.26
C VAL A 19 -3.26 -2.04 -11.70
N LEU A 20 -2.35 -1.09 -11.45
CA LEU A 20 -2.56 0.30 -11.88
C LEU A 20 -2.56 0.44 -13.39
N THR A 21 -1.63 -0.25 -14.09
CA THR A 21 -1.56 -0.22 -15.55
C THR A 21 -2.83 -0.75 -16.20
N GLU A 22 -3.39 -1.82 -15.65
CA GLU A 22 -4.68 -2.35 -16.11
C GLU A 22 -5.81 -1.34 -15.90
N GLY A 23 -5.90 -0.75 -14.70
CA GLY A 23 -6.91 0.26 -14.41
C GLY A 23 -6.78 1.54 -15.23
N MET A 24 -5.56 1.87 -15.66
CA MET A 24 -5.26 3.04 -16.50
C MET A 24 -5.62 2.84 -17.99
N ARG A 25 -6.01 1.63 -18.41
CA ARG A 25 -6.53 1.39 -19.77
C ARG A 25 -7.94 1.98 -19.97
N GLU A 26 -8.69 2.18 -18.89
CA GLU A 26 -10.00 2.80 -18.95
C GLU A 26 -9.87 4.30 -19.34
N PRO A 27 -10.63 4.79 -20.32
CA PRO A 27 -10.66 6.21 -20.65
C PRO A 27 -11.09 7.04 -19.42
N ASN A 28 -10.41 8.16 -19.19
CA ASN A 28 -10.73 9.06 -18.08
C ASN A 28 -10.65 8.40 -16.70
N PHE A 29 -9.75 7.42 -16.53
CA PHE A 29 -9.60 6.73 -15.26
C PHE A 29 -9.37 7.67 -14.07
N LYS A 30 -9.91 7.28 -12.92
CA LYS A 30 -9.61 7.85 -11.60
C LYS A 30 -9.46 6.70 -10.63
N ILE A 31 -8.25 6.50 -10.13
CA ILE A 31 -7.92 5.36 -9.26
C ILE A 31 -7.57 5.90 -7.88
N ILE A 32 -8.13 5.29 -6.83
CA ILE A 32 -7.69 5.52 -5.45
C ILE A 32 -6.98 4.29 -4.96
N ILE A 33 -5.77 4.45 -4.44
CA ILE A 33 -5.01 3.38 -3.81
C ILE A 33 -4.76 3.70 -2.34
N PHE A 34 -5.19 2.80 -1.46
CA PHE A 34 -5.04 2.91 0.00
C PHE A 34 -3.84 2.11 0.47
N PHE A 35 -3.01 2.75 1.29
CA PHE A 35 -1.91 2.11 2.00
C PHE A 35 -2.15 2.13 3.52
N VAL A 36 -1.53 1.20 4.23
CA VAL A 36 -1.77 0.99 5.67
C VAL A 36 -1.21 2.09 6.57
N THR A 37 -0.23 2.88 6.11
CA THR A 37 0.33 4.01 6.88
C THR A 37 0.70 5.19 5.99
N ALA A 38 0.73 6.41 6.57
CA ALA A 38 1.13 7.62 5.86
C ALA A 38 2.57 7.58 5.31
N ARG A 39 3.50 6.90 6.00
CA ARG A 39 4.89 6.77 5.54
C ARG A 39 5.04 5.79 4.38
N LEU A 40 4.29 4.68 4.42
CA LEU A 40 4.23 3.76 3.28
C LEU A 40 3.54 4.42 2.09
N THR A 41 2.48 5.21 2.32
CA THR A 41 1.89 6.03 1.24
C THR A 41 2.95 6.93 0.58
N GLY A 42 3.77 7.62 1.37
CA GLY A 42 4.83 8.50 0.86
C GLY A 42 5.89 7.75 0.05
N LEU A 43 6.39 6.61 0.57
CA LEU A 43 7.35 5.77 -0.16
C LEU A 43 6.79 5.35 -1.53
N HIS A 44 5.58 4.78 -1.55
CA HIS A 44 4.96 4.35 -2.80
C HIS A 44 4.70 5.54 -3.75
N ALA A 45 4.27 6.69 -3.21
CA ALA A 45 4.03 7.87 -4.05
C ALA A 45 5.31 8.38 -4.71
N GLU A 46 6.41 8.47 -3.97
CA GLU A 46 7.72 8.87 -4.53
C GLU A 46 8.20 7.85 -5.57
N LEU A 47 8.12 6.55 -5.25
CA LEU A 47 8.52 5.48 -6.15
C LEU A 47 7.73 5.51 -7.47
N PHE A 48 6.40 5.54 -7.38
CA PHE A 48 5.55 5.48 -8.58
C PHE A 48 5.59 6.76 -9.40
N LYS A 49 5.83 7.93 -8.79
CA LYS A 49 6.16 9.16 -9.51
C LYS A 49 7.46 9.00 -10.32
N ALA A 50 8.51 8.46 -9.70
CA ALA A 50 9.78 8.17 -10.38
C ALA A 50 9.62 7.14 -11.51
N MET A 51 8.67 6.21 -11.39
CA MET A 51 8.30 5.27 -12.45
C MET A 51 7.44 5.91 -13.57
N GLY A 52 7.00 7.17 -13.41
CA GLY A 52 6.20 7.90 -14.41
C GLY A 52 4.69 7.73 -14.29
N PHE A 53 4.16 7.22 -13.17
CA PHE A 53 2.72 7.16 -12.93
C PHE A 53 2.15 8.55 -12.57
N PRO A 54 0.90 8.88 -12.95
CA PRO A 54 0.26 10.17 -12.68
C PRO A 54 -0.26 10.24 -11.22
N VAL A 55 0.65 10.22 -10.26
CA VAL A 55 0.36 10.09 -8.83
C VAL A 55 0.04 11.43 -8.20
N VAL A 56 -1.14 11.51 -7.58
CA VAL A 56 -1.53 12.51 -6.59
C VAL A 56 -1.41 11.90 -5.20
N GLU A 57 -0.92 12.64 -4.20
CA GLU A 57 -0.56 12.09 -2.90
C GLU A 57 -1.24 12.84 -1.76
N ILE A 58 -2.03 12.12 -0.92
CA ILE A 58 -2.71 12.69 0.25
C ILE A 58 -2.52 11.77 1.47
N HIS A 59 -1.90 12.28 2.53
CA HIS A 59 -1.80 11.60 3.83
C HIS A 59 -1.48 12.59 4.97
N SER A 60 -1.55 12.15 6.22
CA SER A 60 -1.41 12.99 7.42
C SER A 60 -0.06 13.68 7.61
N ARG A 61 0.98 13.27 6.87
CA ARG A 61 2.32 13.90 6.92
C ARG A 61 2.49 15.05 5.93
N LYS A 62 1.53 15.31 5.07
CA LYS A 62 1.47 16.50 4.20
C LYS A 62 0.81 17.66 4.95
N SER A 63 1.23 18.88 4.64
CA SER A 63 0.57 20.09 5.16
C SER A 63 -0.90 20.16 4.71
N GLN A 64 -1.72 20.89 5.43
CA GLN A 64 -3.13 21.06 5.06
C GLN A 64 -3.28 21.67 3.67
N SER A 65 -2.48 22.69 3.36
CA SER A 65 -2.48 23.33 2.03
C SER A 65 -2.13 22.36 0.91
N ALA A 66 -1.09 21.54 1.09
CA ALA A 66 -0.73 20.49 0.12
C ALA A 66 -1.85 19.45 -0.07
N ARG A 67 -2.50 19.03 1.02
CA ARG A 67 -3.64 18.10 0.96
C ARG A 67 -4.84 18.71 0.22
N THR A 68 -5.15 19.98 0.47
CA THR A 68 -6.23 20.69 -0.20
C THR A 68 -5.95 20.82 -1.70
N LYS A 69 -4.73 21.21 -2.09
CA LYS A 69 -4.30 21.29 -3.50
C LYS A 69 -4.42 19.94 -4.20
N ALA A 70 -3.86 18.89 -3.60
CA ALA A 70 -3.90 17.53 -4.14
C ALA A 70 -5.35 16.99 -4.24
N SER A 71 -6.19 17.27 -3.25
CA SER A 71 -7.61 16.89 -3.27
C SER A 71 -8.36 17.57 -4.41
N LYS A 72 -8.10 18.87 -4.63
CA LYS A 72 -8.68 19.62 -5.76
C LYS A 72 -8.20 19.05 -7.09
N GLU A 73 -6.90 18.81 -7.25
CA GLU A 73 -6.33 18.20 -8.43
C GLU A 73 -6.99 16.87 -8.77
N PHE A 74 -7.10 15.95 -7.79
CA PHE A 74 -7.72 14.65 -8.03
C PHE A 74 -9.23 14.75 -8.30
N ARG A 75 -9.93 15.73 -7.70
CA ARG A 75 -11.37 15.94 -7.93
C ARG A 75 -11.63 16.45 -9.35
N ASP A 76 -10.87 17.45 -9.78
CA ASP A 76 -11.17 18.22 -10.98
C ASP A 76 -10.59 17.61 -12.27
N HIS A 77 -9.63 16.68 -12.17
CA HIS A 77 -8.96 16.08 -13.32
C HIS A 77 -9.14 14.56 -13.39
N HIS A 78 -9.26 14.07 -14.61
CA HIS A 78 -9.17 12.65 -14.94
C HIS A 78 -7.71 12.20 -15.14
N ASN A 79 -7.53 10.91 -15.35
CA ASN A 79 -6.23 10.26 -15.57
C ASN A 79 -5.24 10.53 -14.42
N ARG A 80 -5.73 10.32 -13.20
CA ARG A 80 -4.98 10.46 -11.94
C ARG A 80 -5.11 9.24 -11.06
N VAL A 81 -4.03 8.94 -10.35
CA VAL A 81 -4.00 7.89 -9.32
C VAL A 81 -3.73 8.56 -7.97
N LEU A 82 -4.71 8.52 -7.08
CA LEU A 82 -4.60 9.06 -5.72
C LEU A 82 -4.00 8.01 -4.79
N PHE A 83 -2.80 8.26 -4.28
CA PHE A 83 -2.17 7.49 -3.21
C PHE A 83 -2.53 8.10 -1.86
N THR A 84 -3.16 7.31 -0.99
CA THR A 84 -3.68 7.83 0.28
C THR A 84 -3.62 6.81 1.42
N SER A 85 -3.83 7.29 2.65
CA SER A 85 -4.11 6.48 3.84
C SER A 85 -5.45 6.89 4.45
N ASP A 86 -6.02 6.06 5.33
CA ASP A 86 -7.39 6.23 5.85
C ASP A 86 -7.69 7.59 6.47
N VAL A 87 -6.73 8.16 7.18
CA VAL A 87 -6.93 9.43 7.91
C VAL A 87 -7.25 10.59 6.97
N SER A 88 -6.75 10.53 5.74
CA SER A 88 -6.92 11.61 4.76
C SER A 88 -8.08 11.40 3.79
N ALA A 89 -8.62 10.19 3.73
CA ALA A 89 -9.70 9.83 2.81
C ALA A 89 -11.10 9.97 3.42
N ARG A 90 -11.19 10.17 4.74
CA ARG A 90 -12.48 10.33 5.43
C ARG A 90 -13.10 11.68 5.07
N GLY A 91 -14.38 11.66 4.71
CA GLY A 91 -15.16 12.88 4.42
C GLY A 91 -14.89 13.48 3.03
N MET A 92 -14.00 12.92 2.22
CA MET A 92 -13.79 13.39 0.86
C MET A 92 -14.62 12.57 -0.13
N ASP A 93 -15.41 13.28 -0.92
CA ASP A 93 -16.17 12.72 -2.03
C ASP A 93 -15.47 13.08 -3.34
N TYR A 94 -15.09 12.03 -4.08
CA TYR A 94 -14.49 12.16 -5.41
C TYR A 94 -15.42 11.54 -6.43
N PRO A 95 -15.89 12.31 -7.42
CA PRO A 95 -16.70 11.77 -8.48
C PRO A 95 -15.86 10.87 -9.41
N ASP A 96 -16.55 9.93 -10.05
CA ASP A 96 -16.03 9.14 -11.17
C ASP A 96 -14.80 8.27 -10.87
N VAL A 97 -14.68 7.81 -9.63
CA VAL A 97 -13.64 6.86 -9.26
C VAL A 97 -13.94 5.52 -9.92
N SER A 98 -13.13 5.14 -10.91
CA SER A 98 -13.26 3.89 -11.68
C SER A 98 -12.74 2.67 -10.93
N MET A 99 -11.70 2.86 -10.09
CA MET A 99 -11.08 1.75 -9.36
C MET A 99 -10.62 2.17 -7.96
N VAL A 100 -10.81 1.26 -7.00
CA VAL A 100 -10.22 1.33 -5.66
C VAL A 100 -9.29 0.16 -5.45
N VAL A 101 -8.04 0.44 -5.11
CA VAL A 101 -7.03 -0.55 -4.75
C VAL A 101 -6.71 -0.40 -3.27
N GLN A 102 -6.59 -1.51 -2.55
CA GLN A 102 -6.20 -1.53 -1.14
C GLN A 102 -4.98 -2.42 -0.98
N VAL A 103 -3.86 -1.85 -0.56
CA VAL A 103 -2.59 -2.55 -0.39
C VAL A 103 -2.30 -2.78 1.09
N GLY A 104 -2.14 -4.05 1.44
CA GLY A 104 -1.90 -4.50 2.81
C GLY A 104 -3.19 -4.69 3.61
N LEU A 105 -3.01 -5.15 4.85
CA LEU A 105 -4.06 -5.62 5.73
C LEU A 105 -4.99 -4.49 6.21
N PRO A 106 -6.27 -4.48 5.86
CA PRO A 106 -7.25 -3.62 6.51
C PRO A 106 -7.34 -3.94 8.01
N ASP A 107 -7.63 -2.95 8.84
CA ASP A 107 -7.80 -3.18 10.29
C ASP A 107 -9.01 -4.06 10.59
N THR A 108 -10.09 -3.87 9.81
CA THR A 108 -11.36 -4.59 9.92
C THR A 108 -12.01 -4.75 8.55
N LYS A 109 -12.96 -5.71 8.46
CA LYS A 109 -13.84 -5.82 7.29
C LYS A 109 -14.62 -4.53 7.00
N ALA A 110 -15.09 -3.83 8.04
CA ALA A 110 -15.80 -2.56 7.87
C ALA A 110 -14.91 -1.50 7.17
N GLN A 111 -13.63 -1.43 7.54
CA GLN A 111 -12.68 -0.54 6.86
C GLN A 111 -12.50 -0.92 5.39
N TYR A 112 -12.36 -2.22 5.08
CA TYR A 112 -12.31 -2.70 3.69
C TYR A 112 -13.52 -2.21 2.89
N VAL A 113 -14.74 -2.40 3.43
CA VAL A 113 -15.99 -1.98 2.78
C VAL A 113 -16.06 -0.46 2.62
N HIS A 114 -15.66 0.31 3.63
CA HIS A 114 -15.66 1.78 3.57
C HIS A 114 -14.69 2.31 2.50
N ARG A 115 -13.52 1.70 2.34
CA ARG A 115 -12.58 2.05 1.27
C ARG A 115 -13.16 1.69 -0.09
N LEU A 116 -13.70 0.48 -0.23
CA LEU A 116 -14.35 0.00 -1.45
C LEU A 116 -15.48 0.94 -1.88
N GLY A 117 -16.27 1.45 -0.95
CA GLY A 117 -17.36 2.41 -1.19
C GLY A 117 -16.89 3.80 -1.68
N ARG A 118 -15.61 3.99 -2.05
CA ARG A 118 -15.16 5.20 -2.78
C ARG A 118 -15.38 5.10 -4.28
N THR A 119 -15.65 3.91 -4.81
CA THR A 119 -16.05 3.69 -6.21
C THR A 119 -17.49 3.19 -6.32
N ALA A 120 -17.98 2.99 -7.52
CA ALA A 120 -19.33 2.49 -7.82
C ALA A 120 -20.46 3.35 -7.18
N ARG A 121 -20.33 4.66 -7.19
CA ARG A 121 -21.30 5.61 -6.64
C ARG A 121 -22.26 6.13 -7.72
N ALA A 122 -23.42 6.60 -7.29
CA ALA A 122 -24.42 7.22 -8.16
C ALA A 122 -24.82 6.35 -9.38
N GLY A 123 -24.97 5.02 -9.18
CA GLY A 123 -25.35 4.09 -10.24
C GLY A 123 -24.24 3.74 -11.24
N LYS A 124 -23.02 4.23 -11.04
CA LYS A 124 -21.86 3.90 -11.88
C LYS A 124 -21.24 2.56 -11.48
N THR A 125 -20.57 1.92 -12.44
CA THR A 125 -19.76 0.72 -12.19
C THR A 125 -18.39 1.11 -11.64
N GLY A 126 -17.78 0.21 -10.87
CA GLY A 126 -16.43 0.43 -10.34
C GLY A 126 -15.76 -0.88 -9.98
N ILE A 127 -14.43 -0.88 -9.91
CA ILE A 127 -13.61 -2.05 -9.64
C ILE A 127 -12.97 -1.90 -8.25
N GLY A 128 -13.08 -2.93 -7.42
CA GLY A 128 -12.34 -3.05 -6.16
C GLY A 128 -11.25 -4.11 -6.26
N VAL A 129 -10.04 -3.79 -5.82
CA VAL A 129 -8.93 -4.74 -5.76
C VAL A 129 -8.32 -4.72 -4.36
N LEU A 130 -8.30 -5.87 -3.69
CA LEU A 130 -7.60 -6.07 -2.43
C LEU A 130 -6.29 -6.82 -2.69
N MET A 131 -5.18 -6.22 -2.32
CA MET A 131 -3.82 -6.74 -2.52
C MET A 131 -3.20 -7.10 -1.18
N LEU A 132 -2.96 -8.37 -0.95
CA LEU A 132 -2.44 -8.90 0.31
C LEU A 132 -1.13 -9.67 0.07
N ALA A 133 -0.13 -9.44 0.92
CA ALA A 133 1.02 -10.33 0.97
C ALA A 133 0.58 -11.72 1.49
N GLN A 134 1.32 -12.77 1.14
CA GLN A 134 0.98 -14.16 1.51
C GLN A 134 0.66 -14.30 3.00
N TYR A 135 1.42 -13.64 3.87
CA TYR A 135 1.20 -13.68 5.33
C TYR A 135 -0.07 -12.95 5.79
N GLU A 136 -0.69 -12.13 4.94
CA GLU A 136 -1.94 -11.41 5.21
C GLU A 136 -3.18 -12.17 4.68
N SER A 137 -3.00 -13.28 3.97
CA SER A 137 -4.07 -14.02 3.28
C SER A 137 -5.19 -14.52 4.21
N PHE A 138 -4.90 -14.68 5.51
CA PHE A 138 -5.90 -15.02 6.51
C PHE A 138 -7.09 -14.05 6.54
N PHE A 139 -6.89 -12.80 6.12
CA PHE A 139 -7.96 -11.80 6.07
C PHE A 139 -9.10 -12.23 5.13
N LEU A 140 -8.76 -12.84 3.99
CA LEU A 140 -9.76 -13.35 3.04
C LEU A 140 -10.58 -14.49 3.65
N THR A 141 -9.93 -15.43 4.32
CA THR A 141 -10.56 -16.65 4.82
C THR A 141 -11.29 -16.45 6.15
N LYS A 142 -10.82 -15.53 7.00
CA LYS A 142 -11.38 -15.30 8.33
C LYS A 142 -12.32 -14.09 8.41
N GLU A 143 -11.93 -12.96 7.80
CA GLU A 143 -12.65 -11.69 7.97
C GLU A 143 -13.54 -11.32 6.76
N CYS A 144 -13.17 -11.74 5.54
CA CYS A 144 -13.89 -11.40 4.30
C CYS A 144 -14.42 -12.60 3.53
N ARG A 145 -14.64 -13.74 4.19
CA ARG A 145 -15.12 -14.99 3.57
C ARG A 145 -16.43 -14.83 2.79
N ASP A 146 -17.30 -13.92 3.22
CA ASP A 146 -18.59 -13.64 2.61
C ASP A 146 -18.54 -12.59 1.48
N GLN A 147 -17.34 -12.04 1.19
CA GLN A 147 -17.21 -11.09 0.10
C GLN A 147 -16.98 -11.79 -1.23
N PRO A 148 -17.71 -11.42 -2.30
CA PRO A 148 -17.64 -12.08 -3.60
C PRO A 148 -16.40 -11.63 -4.39
N MET A 149 -15.20 -11.95 -3.89
CA MET A 149 -13.94 -11.58 -4.53
C MET A 149 -13.47 -12.68 -5.49
N LYS A 150 -13.05 -12.26 -6.69
CA LYS A 150 -12.39 -13.15 -7.66
C LYS A 150 -10.87 -13.04 -7.50
N GLN A 151 -10.19 -14.18 -7.50
CA GLN A 151 -8.73 -14.24 -7.47
C GLN A 151 -8.15 -13.70 -8.79
N ARG A 152 -7.14 -12.83 -8.70
CA ARG A 152 -6.35 -12.38 -9.85
C ARG A 152 -5.09 -13.26 -10.00
N PRO A 153 -4.56 -13.41 -11.22
CA PRO A 153 -3.24 -13.99 -11.43
C PRO A 153 -2.16 -13.18 -10.67
N GLN A 154 -1.12 -13.87 -10.22
CA GLN A 154 0.04 -13.25 -9.59
C GLN A 154 1.10 -12.91 -10.64
N VAL A 155 1.84 -11.82 -10.38
CA VAL A 155 3.05 -11.48 -11.12
C VAL A 155 4.25 -12.20 -10.51
N THR A 156 5.16 -12.67 -11.33
CA THR A 156 6.47 -13.15 -10.88
C THR A 156 7.54 -12.12 -11.22
N GLN A 157 8.60 -12.01 -10.40
CA GLN A 157 9.70 -11.08 -10.69
C GLN A 157 10.31 -11.29 -12.08
N GLN A 158 10.41 -12.54 -12.51
CA GLN A 158 10.99 -12.90 -13.81
C GLN A 158 10.13 -12.48 -15.02
N SER A 159 8.84 -12.27 -14.82
CA SER A 159 7.89 -11.97 -15.90
C SER A 159 7.38 -10.52 -15.90
N SER A 160 7.68 -9.74 -14.87
CA SER A 160 7.15 -8.37 -14.79
C SER A 160 7.95 -7.39 -15.67
N PRO A 161 7.28 -6.66 -16.58
CA PRO A 161 7.91 -5.59 -17.35
C PRO A 161 8.34 -4.41 -16.47
N TRP A 162 7.88 -4.38 -15.22
CA TRP A 162 8.12 -3.30 -14.27
C TRP A 162 9.40 -3.47 -13.45
N THR A 163 10.00 -4.66 -13.38
CA THR A 163 11.14 -4.96 -12.50
C THR A 163 12.29 -3.97 -12.69
N MET A 164 12.76 -3.77 -13.91
CA MET A 164 13.88 -2.85 -14.19
C MET A 164 13.52 -1.41 -13.82
N LYS A 165 12.30 -0.98 -14.11
CA LYS A 165 11.82 0.38 -13.84
C LYS A 165 11.67 0.64 -12.35
N THR A 166 11.14 -0.33 -11.60
CA THR A 166 11.06 -0.33 -10.13
C THR A 166 12.45 -0.20 -9.52
N GLN A 167 13.40 -1.02 -9.94
CA GLN A 167 14.77 -0.99 -9.45
C GLN A 167 15.46 0.35 -9.72
N ALA A 168 15.32 0.90 -10.93
CA ALA A 168 15.90 2.20 -11.27
C ALA A 168 15.28 3.33 -10.41
N ALA A 169 13.97 3.31 -10.21
CA ALA A 169 13.27 4.27 -9.38
C ALA A 169 13.68 4.17 -7.91
N LEU A 170 13.78 2.94 -7.34
CA LEU A 170 14.24 2.73 -5.96
C LEU A 170 15.63 3.30 -5.69
N ARG A 171 16.57 3.15 -6.65
CA ARG A 171 17.93 3.72 -6.53
C ARG A 171 17.94 5.24 -6.50
N SER A 172 16.91 5.90 -7.05
CA SER A 172 16.79 7.36 -7.05
C SER A 172 16.16 7.93 -5.77
N LEU A 173 15.54 7.08 -4.94
CA LEU A 173 14.85 7.53 -3.74
C LEU A 173 15.84 7.93 -2.63
N PRO A 174 15.51 8.99 -1.85
CA PRO A 174 16.29 9.33 -0.66
C PRO A 174 16.25 8.19 0.37
N SER A 175 17.40 7.81 0.94
CA SER A 175 17.48 6.78 1.97
C SER A 175 16.56 7.06 3.16
N LYS A 176 16.34 8.34 3.49
CA LYS A 176 15.42 8.78 4.55
C LYS A 176 13.96 8.33 4.27
N THR A 177 13.52 8.36 3.03
CA THR A 177 12.17 7.93 2.64
C THR A 177 12.00 6.44 2.95
N ILE A 178 12.97 5.61 2.54
CA ILE A 178 12.94 4.16 2.80
C ILE A 178 13.04 3.88 4.31
N THR A 179 13.98 4.51 5.02
CA THR A 179 14.15 4.32 6.47
C THR A 179 12.87 4.65 7.26
N THR A 180 12.21 5.75 6.92
CA THR A 180 10.95 6.11 7.62
C THR A 180 9.79 5.20 7.25
N ALA A 181 9.75 4.66 6.04
CA ALA A 181 8.78 3.66 5.63
C ALA A 181 9.01 2.32 6.33
N TYR A 182 10.28 1.88 6.45
CA TYR A 182 10.66 0.69 7.23
C TYR A 182 10.18 0.77 8.68
N GLN A 183 10.42 1.89 9.35
CA GLN A 183 9.97 2.11 10.73
C GLN A 183 8.42 2.08 10.83
N ALA A 184 7.73 2.64 9.85
CA ALA A 184 6.27 2.63 9.83
C ALA A 184 5.71 1.24 9.52
N TRP A 185 6.36 0.48 8.65
CA TRP A 185 6.06 -0.92 8.37
C TRP A 185 6.17 -1.76 9.64
N LEU A 186 7.32 -1.68 10.31
CA LEU A 186 7.58 -2.38 11.56
C LEU A 186 6.53 -2.02 12.64
N GLY A 187 6.23 -0.74 12.80
CA GLY A 187 5.22 -0.25 13.76
C GLY A 187 3.81 -0.76 13.46
N PHE A 188 3.42 -0.80 12.19
CA PHE A 188 2.11 -1.31 11.77
C PHE A 188 1.97 -2.81 12.09
N TYR A 189 2.93 -3.62 11.67
CA TYR A 189 2.87 -5.06 11.87
C TYR A 189 3.15 -5.49 13.32
N ASN A 190 3.85 -4.66 14.10
CA ASN A 190 3.98 -4.89 15.54
C ASN A 190 2.60 -4.98 16.23
N GLY A 191 1.67 -4.12 15.84
CA GLY A 191 0.28 -4.18 16.32
C GLY A 191 -0.54 -5.36 15.78
N LYS A 192 -0.01 -6.13 14.83
CA LYS A 192 -0.69 -7.24 14.17
C LYS A 192 -0.07 -8.62 14.47
N GLN A 193 1.01 -8.69 15.26
CA GLN A 193 1.75 -9.92 15.54
C GLN A 193 0.82 -11.08 15.92
N LYS A 194 -0.12 -10.85 16.84
CA LYS A 194 -1.06 -11.89 17.29
C LYS A 194 -1.92 -12.44 16.14
N LYS A 195 -2.42 -11.57 15.26
CA LYS A 195 -3.23 -11.98 14.09
C LYS A 195 -2.40 -12.77 13.08
N LEU A 196 -1.13 -12.40 12.92
CA LEU A 196 -0.18 -13.02 11.99
C LEU A 196 0.49 -14.29 12.53
N GLY A 197 0.37 -14.56 13.83
CA GLY A 197 1.11 -15.63 14.49
C GLY A 197 2.62 -15.34 14.59
N TRP A 198 3.03 -14.08 14.56
CA TRP A 198 4.43 -13.68 14.61
C TRP A 198 4.88 -13.40 16.03
N ASN A 199 6.13 -13.77 16.32
CA ASN A 199 6.87 -13.26 17.46
C ASN A 199 7.75 -12.06 17.04
N ALA A 200 8.44 -11.45 18.01
CA ALA A 200 9.28 -10.28 17.76
C ALA A 200 10.41 -10.57 16.74
N ARG A 201 11.01 -11.77 16.79
CA ARG A 201 12.08 -12.18 15.85
C ARG A 201 11.54 -12.24 14.42
N GLU A 202 10.39 -12.87 14.23
CA GLU A 202 9.76 -12.97 12.92
C GLU A 202 9.34 -11.61 12.37
N LEU A 203 8.77 -10.73 13.22
CA LEU A 203 8.45 -9.36 12.84
C LEU A 203 9.68 -8.61 12.32
N VAL A 204 10.80 -8.66 13.05
CA VAL A 204 12.05 -8.00 12.64
C VAL A 204 12.61 -8.62 11.36
N ARG A 205 12.56 -9.94 11.23
CA ARG A 205 12.98 -10.65 10.02
C ARG A 205 12.20 -10.18 8.80
N GLN A 206 10.88 -10.10 8.90
CA GLN A 206 10.03 -9.64 7.81
C GLN A 206 10.25 -8.15 7.48
N ALA A 207 10.45 -7.31 8.49
CA ALA A 207 10.79 -5.90 8.28
C ALA A 207 12.14 -5.76 7.55
N ASN A 208 13.14 -6.57 7.91
CA ASN A 208 14.43 -6.57 7.24
C ASN A 208 14.31 -7.01 5.77
N LEU A 209 13.52 -8.03 5.49
CA LEU A 209 13.22 -8.45 4.10
C LEU A 209 12.54 -7.32 3.31
N PHE A 210 11.61 -6.58 3.91
CA PHE A 210 11.03 -5.41 3.27
C PHE A 210 12.10 -4.36 2.91
N ALA A 211 13.06 -4.09 3.80
CA ALA A 211 14.12 -3.13 3.52
C ALA A 211 15.11 -3.62 2.45
N THR A 212 15.57 -4.88 2.55
CA THR A 212 16.60 -5.41 1.65
C THR A 212 16.05 -5.89 0.31
N ASN A 213 14.97 -6.67 0.32
CA ASN A 213 14.44 -7.29 -0.89
C ASN A 213 13.51 -6.35 -1.67
N ASN A 214 12.57 -5.68 -0.96
CA ASN A 214 11.65 -4.77 -1.64
C ASN A 214 12.31 -3.42 -1.94
N CYS A 215 12.96 -2.81 -0.95
CA CYS A 215 13.51 -1.46 -1.10
C CYS A 215 14.99 -1.44 -1.52
N MET A 216 15.61 -2.58 -1.78
CA MET A 216 16.98 -2.74 -2.27
C MET A 216 18.05 -2.07 -1.39
N MET A 217 17.82 -1.97 -0.09
CA MET A 217 18.85 -1.51 0.84
C MET A 217 19.93 -2.58 1.01
N ALA A 218 21.20 -2.17 1.05
CA ALA A 218 22.32 -3.09 1.31
C ALA A 218 22.19 -3.73 2.70
N GLU A 219 21.76 -2.94 3.68
CA GLU A 219 21.52 -3.37 5.06
C GLU A 219 20.21 -2.76 5.59
N PRO A 220 19.47 -3.49 6.46
CA PRO A 220 18.29 -2.93 7.11
C PRO A 220 18.67 -1.69 7.94
N PRO A 221 17.77 -0.68 8.02
CA PRO A 221 18.01 0.47 8.89
C PRO A 221 18.15 0.05 10.35
N ALA A 222 19.10 0.65 11.06
CA ALA A 222 19.26 0.44 12.50
C ALA A 222 17.96 0.76 13.25
N LEU A 223 17.57 -0.12 14.16
CA LEU A 223 16.41 0.10 15.02
C LEU A 223 16.79 1.08 16.15
N MET A 224 15.99 2.14 16.32
CA MET A 224 16.14 3.02 17.47
C MET A 224 15.79 2.26 18.76
N ALA A 225 16.49 2.54 19.87
CA ALA A 225 16.26 1.92 21.17
C ALA A 225 14.78 1.93 21.60
N LYS A 226 14.07 3.02 21.35
CA LYS A 226 12.62 3.14 21.60
C LYS A 226 11.78 2.14 20.78
N THR A 227 12.23 1.78 19.59
CA THR A 227 11.55 0.80 18.71
C THR A 227 11.87 -0.61 19.19
N VAL A 228 13.12 -0.87 19.57
CA VAL A 228 13.54 -2.15 20.16
C VAL A 228 12.71 -2.44 21.40
N GLY A 229 12.58 -1.50 22.35
CA GLY A 229 11.77 -1.68 23.55
C GLY A 229 10.28 -1.97 23.27
N LYS A 230 9.72 -1.43 22.19
CA LYS A 230 8.33 -1.70 21.79
C LYS A 230 8.14 -3.05 21.09
N VAL A 231 9.12 -3.51 20.35
CA VAL A 231 9.07 -4.76 19.58
C VAL A 231 9.38 -5.95 20.46
N SER A 232 10.32 -5.80 21.40
CA SER A 232 10.85 -6.91 22.20
C SER A 232 10.12 -7.19 23.49
N GLY A 233 9.20 -6.31 23.93
CA GLY A 233 8.60 -6.46 25.24
C GLY A 233 9.62 -6.62 26.38
N GLY A 234 10.84 -6.12 26.19
CA GLY A 234 11.96 -6.23 27.15
C GLY A 234 12.95 -7.38 26.92
N TRP A 235 12.88 -8.13 25.80
CA TRP A 235 13.70 -9.38 25.62
C TRP A 235 14.89 -9.26 24.64
N LEU A 236 15.20 -8.08 24.13
CA LEU A 236 16.38 -7.88 23.27
C LEU A 236 17.40 -6.91 23.92
N VAL A 237 17.84 -7.23 25.12
CA VAL A 237 19.10 -6.75 25.70
C VAL A 237 19.83 -7.98 26.23
N GLY A 238 20.65 -8.54 25.37
CA GLY A 238 21.52 -9.65 25.66
C GLY A 238 22.42 -9.88 24.45
#